data_d0d16bb4ea1bc19fb6e72459683c002f
#
_entry.id   d0d16bb4ea1bc19fb6e72459683c002f
#
_cell.length_a   1.000
_cell.length_b   1.000
_cell.length_c   1.000
_cell.angle_alpha   90.00
_cell.angle_beta   90.00
_cell.angle_gamma   90.00
#
_symmetry.space_group_name_H-M   'P 1'
#
loop_
_entity.id
_entity.type
_entity.pdbx_description
1 polymer ?
#
loop_
_entity_poly.entity_id
_entity_poly.type
_entity_poly.pdbx_seq_one_letter_code
_entity_poly.pdbx_strand_id
1 'polypeptide(L)'
;MGSEGEGGRIVAGRYRLHTRLGRGGMSVVWQATDQLLGRQVAVKEIDQDDSRSAAEARSRREGTLREARALAQLRHPHVIVVHDVVEDDERPYIVMELIDGGSLADRIAGHGPVDAYEAARIGIALLGALRAVHAAGVLHRDLKPANVLIESGTGRVVLTDFGVAHVEGASTLTEAGSFVGSPEYTAPERISGSGTGPASDLWSLGVLLCTAVSGSSPFHRDSLGGILHAVLSDEIRPPAQTGSLLPVVQGLLERDPQRRLDAAQAERMLRAFRETGRTPSVPSRAQRSSRDRLVTALLVAAMAAAGLSAAALLLSGGGDGGGGTPVSPTPSTSVSTPGTTPSPSLSPSA
;
A
#
# COMPACT_ATOMS: atom_id res chain seq x y z
N MET A 1 -7.36 39.23 -5.03
CA MET A 1 -6.32 39.87 -5.84
C MET A 1 -5.00 39.29 -5.41
N GLY A 2 -4.31 38.49 -6.27
CA GLY A 2 -3.01 37.90 -5.95
C GLY A 2 -2.80 36.51 -6.61
N SER A 3 -2.88 36.39 -7.95
CA SER A 3 -2.46 35.19 -8.64
C SER A 3 -1.96 35.42 -10.07
N GLU A 4 -1.71 36.64 -10.48
CA GLU A 4 -1.30 36.95 -11.87
C GLU A 4 0.22 36.99 -12.09
N GLY A 5 1.06 36.80 -11.06
CA GLY A 5 2.54 36.88 -11.18
C GLY A 5 3.29 35.55 -11.37
N GLU A 6 2.65 34.40 -11.13
CA GLU A 6 3.30 33.08 -11.17
C GLU A 6 3.05 32.32 -12.50
N GLY A 7 2.04 32.71 -13.26
CA GLY A 7 1.77 32.15 -14.60
C GLY A 7 2.78 32.67 -15.63
N GLY A 8 3.41 31.74 -16.36
CA GLY A 8 4.41 32.08 -17.39
C GLY A 8 5.83 31.72 -17.05
N ARG A 9 6.14 31.30 -15.81
CA ARG A 9 7.46 30.76 -15.42
C ARG A 9 7.78 29.51 -16.25
N ILE A 10 9.03 29.41 -16.71
CA ILE A 10 9.53 28.23 -17.44
C ILE A 10 10.42 27.43 -16.49
N VAL A 11 10.06 26.17 -16.27
CA VAL A 11 10.79 25.22 -15.43
C VAL A 11 11.74 24.40 -16.31
N ALA A 12 12.99 24.25 -15.88
CA ALA A 12 14.06 23.52 -16.57
C ALA A 12 14.22 23.93 -18.05
N GLY A 13 13.95 25.18 -18.40
CA GLY A 13 14.02 25.71 -19.76
C GLY A 13 13.04 25.09 -20.75
N ARG A 14 12.06 24.30 -20.30
CA ARG A 14 11.18 23.49 -21.16
C ARG A 14 9.69 23.59 -20.83
N TYR A 15 9.32 23.56 -19.56
CA TYR A 15 7.92 23.46 -19.14
C TYR A 15 7.38 24.83 -18.75
N ARG A 16 6.53 25.43 -19.60
CA ARG A 16 5.89 26.72 -19.33
C ARG A 16 4.65 26.51 -18.45
N LEU A 17 4.70 26.98 -17.20
CA LEU A 17 3.59 26.92 -16.28
C LEU A 17 2.50 27.91 -16.65
N HIS A 18 1.22 27.51 -16.52
CA HIS A 18 0.04 28.34 -16.83
C HIS A 18 -0.81 28.58 -15.58
N THR A 19 -1.75 27.68 -15.33
CA THR A 19 -2.72 27.78 -14.24
C THR A 19 -2.45 26.76 -13.16
N ARG A 20 -2.72 27.11 -11.93
CA ARG A 20 -2.66 26.21 -10.80
C ARG A 20 -3.87 25.27 -10.83
N LEU A 21 -3.64 23.96 -10.91
CA LEU A 21 -4.68 22.93 -10.87
C LEU A 21 -5.06 22.56 -9.44
N GLY A 22 -4.08 22.59 -8.51
CA GLY A 22 -4.30 22.24 -7.12
C GLY A 22 -3.13 22.64 -6.22
N ARG A 23 -3.38 22.72 -4.92
CA ARG A 23 -2.37 22.92 -3.88
C ARG A 23 -2.59 21.91 -2.76
N GLY A 24 -1.56 21.11 -2.46
CA GLY A 24 -1.48 20.26 -1.28
C GLY A 24 -0.62 20.88 -0.18
N GLY A 25 -0.52 20.20 0.94
CA GLY A 25 0.28 20.70 2.08
C GLY A 25 1.77 20.87 1.78
N MET A 26 2.31 20.13 0.79
CA MET A 26 3.75 20.12 0.45
C MET A 26 3.98 20.15 -1.07
N SER A 27 3.01 20.55 -1.86
CA SER A 27 3.16 20.60 -3.32
C SER A 27 2.11 21.48 -3.98
N VAL A 28 2.46 21.99 -5.15
CA VAL A 28 1.55 22.69 -6.05
C VAL A 28 1.55 21.96 -7.40
N VAL A 29 0.36 21.75 -7.97
CA VAL A 29 0.23 21.16 -9.30
C VAL A 29 -0.19 22.24 -10.29
N TRP A 30 0.54 22.34 -11.38
CA TRP A 30 0.36 23.31 -12.44
C TRP A 30 -0.08 22.64 -13.74
N GLN A 31 -0.98 23.25 -14.46
CA GLN A 31 -1.11 23.00 -15.90
C GLN A 31 0.06 23.68 -16.61
N ALA A 32 0.69 22.98 -17.54
CA ALA A 32 1.86 23.48 -18.25
C ALA A 32 1.90 23.03 -19.72
N THR A 33 2.71 23.69 -20.51
CA THR A 33 3.05 23.26 -21.88
C THR A 33 4.50 22.79 -21.93
N ASP A 34 4.72 21.55 -22.36
CA ASP A 34 6.02 21.05 -22.81
C ASP A 34 6.37 21.74 -24.13
N GLN A 35 7.22 22.76 -24.10
CA GLN A 35 7.56 23.57 -25.27
C GLN A 35 8.35 22.79 -26.35
N LEU A 36 9.02 21.70 -25.96
CA LEU A 36 9.76 20.86 -26.89
C LEU A 36 8.82 19.96 -27.69
N LEU A 37 7.80 19.37 -27.05
CA LEU A 37 6.90 18.42 -27.68
C LEU A 37 5.55 19.04 -28.07
N GLY A 38 5.27 20.29 -27.72
CA GLY A 38 4.05 21.02 -28.06
C GLY A 38 2.79 20.43 -27.40
N ARG A 39 2.91 19.75 -26.23
CA ARG A 39 1.79 19.09 -25.54
C ARG A 39 1.49 19.70 -24.19
N GLN A 40 0.24 19.55 -23.76
CA GLN A 40 -0.18 19.89 -22.40
C GLN A 40 0.26 18.81 -21.42
N VAL A 41 0.72 19.23 -20.25
CA VAL A 41 1.18 18.36 -19.16
C VAL A 41 0.74 18.92 -17.82
N ALA A 42 0.71 18.09 -16.78
CA ALA A 42 0.65 18.54 -15.39
C ALA A 42 2.08 18.54 -14.82
N VAL A 43 2.42 19.59 -14.07
CA VAL A 43 3.73 19.71 -13.41
C VAL A 43 3.50 19.86 -11.92
N LYS A 44 3.97 18.88 -11.14
CA LYS A 44 3.93 18.90 -9.67
C LYS A 44 5.24 19.48 -9.15
N GLU A 45 5.16 20.65 -8.56
CA GLU A 45 6.23 21.32 -7.81
C GLU A 45 6.22 20.80 -6.38
N ILE A 46 7.35 20.28 -5.90
CA ILE A 46 7.48 19.78 -4.53
C ILE A 46 8.05 20.92 -3.67
N ASP A 47 7.28 21.38 -2.68
CA ASP A 47 7.74 22.40 -1.76
C ASP A 47 8.87 21.86 -0.88
N GLN A 48 9.89 22.69 -0.68
CA GLN A 48 10.94 22.45 0.29
C GLN A 48 10.49 23.03 1.63
N ASP A 49 10.66 22.26 2.70
CA ASP A 49 10.41 22.72 4.06
C ASP A 49 11.68 23.36 4.58
N ASP A 50 11.76 24.69 4.47
CA ASP A 50 12.92 25.51 4.89
C ASP A 50 13.20 25.45 6.40
N SER A 51 12.30 24.85 7.21
CA SER A 51 12.47 24.70 8.65
C SER A 51 13.35 23.51 9.06
N ARG A 52 13.77 22.66 8.10
CA ARG A 52 14.54 21.43 8.35
C ARG A 52 16.02 21.60 8.13
N SER A 53 16.81 20.69 8.71
CA SER A 53 18.24 20.63 8.42
C SER A 53 18.50 20.34 6.94
N ALA A 54 19.58 20.88 6.39
CA ALA A 54 19.99 20.65 5.00
C ALA A 54 20.19 19.14 4.68
N ALA A 55 20.58 18.33 5.66
CA ALA A 55 20.74 16.88 5.50
C ALA A 55 19.39 16.16 5.34
N GLU A 56 18.38 16.52 6.15
CA GLU A 56 17.04 15.96 6.08
C GLU A 56 16.32 16.37 4.78
N ALA A 57 16.47 17.65 4.37
CA ALA A 57 15.93 18.15 3.10
C ALA A 57 16.52 17.36 1.91
N ARG A 58 17.84 17.12 1.90
CA ARG A 58 18.52 16.33 0.85
C ARG A 58 18.03 14.88 0.84
N SER A 59 17.97 14.22 1.99
CA SER A 59 17.51 12.83 2.09
C SER A 59 16.07 12.67 1.58
N ARG A 60 15.17 13.61 1.93
CA ARG A 60 13.79 13.64 1.46
C ARG A 60 13.73 13.83 -0.07
N ARG A 61 14.49 14.79 -0.61
CA ARG A 61 14.57 15.04 -2.05
C ARG A 61 15.04 13.81 -2.82
N GLU A 62 16.08 13.13 -2.35
CA GLU A 62 16.59 11.90 -2.95
C GLU A 62 15.54 10.77 -2.92
N GLY A 63 14.81 10.63 -1.81
CA GLY A 63 13.69 9.70 -1.67
C GLY A 63 12.58 9.99 -2.69
N THR A 64 12.14 11.26 -2.76
CA THR A 64 11.13 11.74 -3.72
C THR A 64 11.52 11.45 -5.16
N LEU A 65 12.76 11.77 -5.54
CA LEU A 65 13.28 11.52 -6.90
C LEU A 65 13.37 10.04 -7.22
N ARG A 66 13.71 9.19 -6.24
CA ARG A 66 13.78 7.73 -6.42
C ARG A 66 12.39 7.15 -6.65
N GLU A 67 11.40 7.51 -5.86
CA GLU A 67 10.01 7.06 -6.03
C GLU A 67 9.41 7.57 -7.35
N ALA A 68 9.62 8.83 -7.71
CA ALA A 68 9.18 9.39 -8.98
C ALA A 68 9.79 8.67 -10.19
N ARG A 69 11.08 8.30 -10.13
CA ARG A 69 11.74 7.52 -11.19
C ARG A 69 11.21 6.09 -11.29
N ALA A 70 10.86 5.45 -10.16
CA ALA A 70 10.21 4.14 -10.15
C ALA A 70 8.83 4.22 -10.82
N LEU A 71 8.04 5.24 -10.50
CA LEU A 71 6.74 5.50 -11.15
C LEU A 71 6.89 5.79 -12.65
N ALA A 72 7.95 6.50 -13.08
CA ALA A 72 8.18 6.82 -14.49
C ALA A 72 8.44 5.56 -15.35
N GLN A 73 8.89 4.47 -14.76
CA GLN A 73 9.09 3.18 -15.44
C GLN A 73 7.81 2.34 -15.50
N LEU A 74 6.79 2.68 -14.72
CA LEU A 74 5.56 1.91 -14.64
C LEU A 74 4.62 2.28 -15.80
N ARG A 75 3.98 1.27 -16.40
CA ARG A 75 2.93 1.44 -17.40
C ARG A 75 1.70 0.66 -16.97
N HIS A 76 0.67 1.39 -16.55
CA HIS A 76 -0.62 0.80 -16.18
C HIS A 76 -1.74 1.80 -16.50
N PRO A 77 -2.89 1.37 -17.07
CA PRO A 77 -3.95 2.28 -17.52
C PRO A 77 -4.55 3.13 -16.40
N HIS A 78 -4.46 2.67 -15.16
CA HIS A 78 -5.03 3.33 -13.98
C HIS A 78 -3.97 3.96 -13.05
N VAL A 79 -2.73 4.12 -13.51
CA VAL A 79 -1.66 4.85 -12.79
C VAL A 79 -1.26 6.05 -13.62
N ILE A 80 -1.12 7.21 -13.00
CA ILE A 80 -0.66 8.44 -13.67
C ILE A 80 0.66 8.20 -14.40
N VAL A 81 0.75 8.62 -15.66
CA VAL A 81 1.99 8.50 -16.44
C VAL A 81 2.92 9.64 -16.07
N VAL A 82 4.08 9.31 -15.50
CA VAL A 82 5.17 10.27 -15.30
C VAL A 82 5.97 10.35 -16.59
N HIS A 83 6.08 11.57 -17.14
CA HIS A 83 6.79 11.84 -18.39
C HIS A 83 8.24 12.22 -18.16
N ASP A 84 8.49 12.96 -17.08
CA ASP A 84 9.84 13.47 -16.76
C ASP A 84 9.95 13.80 -15.27
N VAL A 85 11.18 13.86 -14.78
CA VAL A 85 11.50 14.32 -13.43
C VAL A 85 12.67 15.27 -13.58
N VAL A 86 12.44 16.55 -13.36
CA VAL A 86 13.42 17.62 -13.57
C VAL A 86 13.68 18.38 -12.28
N GLU A 87 14.80 19.07 -12.25
CA GLU A 87 15.17 19.97 -11.16
C GLU A 87 15.40 21.37 -11.74
N ASP A 88 14.90 22.38 -11.00
CA ASP A 88 15.07 23.77 -11.32
C ASP A 88 15.23 24.56 -10.02
N ASP A 89 16.29 25.36 -9.88
CA ASP A 89 16.63 26.07 -8.64
C ASP A 89 16.61 25.17 -7.39
N GLU A 90 17.24 23.97 -7.50
CA GLU A 90 17.30 22.93 -6.45
C GLU A 90 15.96 22.32 -6.06
N ARG A 91 14.86 22.69 -6.71
CA ARG A 91 13.52 22.14 -6.47
C ARG A 91 13.20 21.01 -7.43
N PRO A 92 12.68 19.89 -6.96
CA PRO A 92 12.22 18.82 -7.81
C PRO A 92 10.83 19.09 -8.39
N TYR A 93 10.67 18.81 -9.67
CA TYR A 93 9.41 18.87 -10.40
C TYR A 93 9.12 17.52 -11.05
N ILE A 94 7.91 17.04 -10.92
CA ILE A 94 7.43 15.83 -11.55
C ILE A 94 6.47 16.24 -12.68
N VAL A 95 6.85 15.91 -13.91
CA VAL A 95 6.05 16.16 -15.11
C VAL A 95 5.24 14.92 -15.45
N MET A 96 3.94 15.04 -15.56
CA MET A 96 3.02 13.92 -15.75
C MET A 96 1.95 14.23 -16.79
N GLU A 97 1.22 13.19 -17.23
CA GLU A 97 0.06 13.40 -18.10
C GLU A 97 -0.95 14.34 -17.42
N LEU A 98 -1.57 15.17 -18.25
CA LEU A 98 -2.67 16.02 -17.82
C LEU A 98 -3.98 15.24 -17.99
N ILE A 99 -4.70 15.02 -16.88
CA ILE A 99 -6.02 14.38 -16.90
C ILE A 99 -7.07 15.50 -16.78
N ASP A 100 -7.93 15.59 -17.75
CA ASP A 100 -9.11 16.45 -17.71
C ASP A 100 -10.29 15.71 -17.04
N GLY A 101 -11.14 16.42 -16.30
CA GLY A 101 -12.36 15.85 -15.68
C GLY A 101 -12.41 15.91 -14.15
N GLY A 102 -11.30 16.20 -13.50
CA GLY A 102 -11.25 16.41 -12.03
C GLY A 102 -11.11 15.13 -11.21
N SER A 103 -11.17 15.29 -9.90
CA SER A 103 -11.03 14.19 -8.95
C SER A 103 -12.37 13.53 -8.61
N LEU A 104 -12.31 12.33 -8.03
CA LEU A 104 -13.49 11.68 -7.44
C LEU A 104 -14.08 12.52 -6.30
N ALA A 105 -13.27 13.28 -5.58
CA ALA A 105 -13.75 14.20 -4.55
C ALA A 105 -14.60 15.32 -5.17
N ASP A 106 -14.14 15.94 -6.27
CA ASP A 106 -14.88 16.98 -6.99
C ASP A 106 -16.20 16.43 -7.56
N ARG A 107 -16.16 15.20 -8.10
CA ARG A 107 -17.36 14.51 -8.57
C ARG A 107 -18.38 14.29 -7.45
N ILE A 108 -17.94 13.79 -6.29
CA ILE A 108 -18.83 13.59 -5.14
C ILE A 108 -19.40 14.92 -4.65
N ALA A 109 -18.59 15.96 -4.55
CA ALA A 109 -19.02 17.27 -4.12
C ALA A 109 -20.02 17.91 -5.09
N GLY A 110 -19.80 17.77 -6.40
CA GLY A 110 -20.64 18.38 -7.44
C GLY A 110 -21.90 17.60 -7.82
N HIS A 111 -21.86 16.26 -7.74
CA HIS A 111 -22.92 15.39 -8.24
C HIS A 111 -23.46 14.40 -7.20
N GLY A 112 -22.92 14.44 -5.96
CA GLY A 112 -23.26 13.50 -4.91
C GLY A 112 -22.54 12.16 -5.02
N PRO A 113 -22.85 11.24 -4.08
CA PRO A 113 -22.28 9.89 -4.04
C PRO A 113 -22.53 9.11 -5.33
N VAL A 114 -21.65 8.16 -5.61
CA VAL A 114 -21.80 7.22 -6.72
C VAL A 114 -22.60 5.99 -6.30
N ASP A 115 -23.21 5.29 -7.26
CA ASP A 115 -23.85 4.02 -6.97
C ASP A 115 -22.84 2.88 -6.73
N ALA A 116 -23.33 1.75 -6.25
CA ALA A 116 -22.50 0.60 -5.91
C ALA A 116 -21.76 -0.01 -7.13
N TYR A 117 -22.35 0.05 -8.32
CA TYR A 117 -21.72 -0.48 -9.54
C TYR A 117 -20.56 0.40 -10.00
N GLU A 118 -20.73 1.72 -9.91
CA GLU A 118 -19.68 2.68 -10.22
C GLU A 118 -18.56 2.63 -9.17
N ALA A 119 -18.91 2.53 -7.87
CA ALA A 119 -17.92 2.33 -6.81
C ALA A 119 -17.11 1.04 -7.01
N ALA A 120 -17.77 -0.06 -7.44
CA ALA A 120 -17.08 -1.30 -7.77
C ALA A 120 -16.16 -1.16 -8.98
N ARG A 121 -16.58 -0.42 -10.02
CA ARG A 121 -15.74 -0.12 -11.19
C ARG A 121 -14.48 0.65 -10.80
N ILE A 122 -14.64 1.69 -9.98
CA ILE A 122 -13.54 2.49 -9.44
C ILE A 122 -12.63 1.60 -8.59
N GLY A 123 -13.18 0.80 -7.69
CA GLY A 123 -12.43 -0.09 -6.82
C GLY A 123 -11.58 -1.12 -7.59
N ILE A 124 -12.12 -1.72 -8.66
CA ILE A 124 -11.38 -2.65 -9.53
C ILE A 124 -10.19 -1.95 -10.20
N ALA A 125 -10.42 -0.75 -10.75
CA ALA A 125 -9.37 0.04 -11.38
C ALA A 125 -8.23 0.37 -10.40
N LEU A 126 -8.59 0.83 -9.18
CA LEU A 126 -7.63 1.16 -8.14
C LEU A 126 -6.88 -0.07 -7.61
N LEU A 127 -7.55 -1.23 -7.47
CA LEU A 127 -6.88 -2.48 -7.08
C LEU A 127 -5.85 -2.93 -8.12
N GLY A 128 -6.17 -2.80 -9.41
CA GLY A 128 -5.21 -3.03 -10.49
C GLY A 128 -4.01 -2.09 -10.40
N ALA A 129 -4.25 -0.78 -10.20
CA ALA A 129 -3.21 0.23 -10.01
C ALA A 129 -2.33 -0.07 -8.80
N LEU A 130 -2.93 -0.32 -7.63
CA LEU A 130 -2.20 -0.62 -6.39
C LEU A 130 -1.32 -1.87 -6.54
N ARG A 131 -1.83 -2.94 -7.16
CA ARG A 131 -1.02 -4.14 -7.42
C ARG A 131 0.19 -3.85 -8.28
N ALA A 132 0.04 -3.01 -9.31
CA ALA A 132 1.13 -2.65 -10.20
C ALA A 132 2.21 -1.83 -9.48
N VAL A 133 1.82 -0.83 -8.68
CA VAL A 133 2.78 0.01 -7.95
C VAL A 133 3.44 -0.75 -6.79
N HIS A 134 2.70 -1.60 -6.08
CA HIS A 134 3.25 -2.45 -5.01
C HIS A 134 4.28 -3.45 -5.56
N ALA A 135 4.05 -4.01 -6.75
CA ALA A 135 5.00 -4.88 -7.42
C ALA A 135 6.31 -4.16 -7.82
N ALA A 136 6.24 -2.83 -8.04
CA ALA A 136 7.40 -1.97 -8.27
C ALA A 136 8.06 -1.45 -6.97
N GLY A 137 7.60 -1.92 -5.80
CA GLY A 137 8.11 -1.49 -4.50
C GLY A 137 7.64 -0.10 -4.05
N VAL A 138 6.62 0.46 -4.70
CA VAL A 138 6.07 1.79 -4.38
C VAL A 138 4.76 1.63 -3.60
N LEU A 139 4.60 2.39 -2.51
CA LEU A 139 3.36 2.50 -1.75
C LEU A 139 2.70 3.85 -2.03
N HIS A 140 1.37 3.88 -2.06
CA HIS A 140 0.65 5.14 -2.31
C HIS A 140 0.64 6.06 -1.08
N ARG A 141 0.40 5.54 0.10
CA ARG A 141 0.45 6.19 1.43
C ARG A 141 -0.61 7.28 1.70
N ASP A 142 -1.25 7.86 0.69
CA ASP A 142 -2.28 8.90 0.83
C ASP A 142 -3.47 8.67 -0.14
N LEU A 143 -3.96 7.43 -0.22
CA LEU A 143 -5.11 7.10 -1.07
C LEU A 143 -6.40 7.68 -0.49
N LYS A 144 -7.03 8.58 -1.27
CA LYS A 144 -8.27 9.28 -0.94
C LYS A 144 -8.98 9.75 -2.21
N PRO A 145 -10.26 10.15 -2.18
CA PRO A 145 -10.99 10.58 -3.38
C PRO A 145 -10.33 11.74 -4.15
N ALA A 146 -9.63 12.66 -3.47
CA ALA A 146 -8.93 13.77 -4.12
C ALA A 146 -7.74 13.32 -4.99
N ASN A 147 -7.18 12.14 -4.71
CA ASN A 147 -6.03 11.57 -5.43
C ASN A 147 -6.45 10.52 -6.49
N VAL A 148 -7.74 10.46 -6.81
CA VAL A 148 -8.30 9.62 -7.86
C VAL A 148 -8.92 10.52 -8.92
N LEU A 149 -8.30 10.60 -10.09
CA LEU A 149 -8.80 11.41 -11.20
C LEU A 149 -9.73 10.57 -12.09
N ILE A 150 -10.74 11.22 -12.67
CA ILE A 150 -11.67 10.60 -13.61
C ILE A 150 -11.60 11.40 -14.90
N GLU A 151 -11.02 10.79 -15.94
CA GLU A 151 -10.85 11.43 -17.25
C GLU A 151 -12.18 11.68 -17.93
N SER A 152 -12.39 12.89 -18.43
CA SER A 152 -13.59 13.25 -19.19
C SER A 152 -13.71 12.42 -20.46
N GLY A 153 -14.93 12.14 -20.89
CA GLY A 153 -15.22 11.41 -22.11
C GLY A 153 -15.00 9.89 -22.02
N THR A 154 -13.88 9.45 -21.48
CA THR A 154 -13.55 8.00 -21.35
C THR A 154 -14.04 7.39 -20.03
N GLY A 155 -14.15 8.18 -18.98
CA GLY A 155 -14.40 7.70 -17.62
C GLY A 155 -13.23 6.90 -17.03
N ARG A 156 -12.01 6.98 -17.64
CA ARG A 156 -10.81 6.31 -17.11
C ARG A 156 -10.50 6.81 -15.71
N VAL A 157 -10.35 5.88 -14.79
CA VAL A 157 -9.93 6.15 -13.40
C VAL A 157 -8.41 6.14 -13.36
N VAL A 158 -7.81 7.18 -12.82
CA VAL A 158 -6.35 7.34 -12.74
C VAL A 158 -5.93 7.65 -11.31
N LEU A 159 -5.08 6.82 -10.75
CA LEU A 159 -4.48 7.02 -9.44
C LEU A 159 -3.29 7.97 -9.58
N THR A 160 -3.31 9.06 -8.82
CA THR A 160 -2.28 10.10 -8.83
C THR A 160 -1.82 10.44 -7.41
N ASP A 161 -0.87 11.35 -7.29
CA ASP A 161 -0.38 11.88 -6.01
C ASP A 161 0.14 10.80 -5.05
N PHE A 162 0.97 9.90 -5.59
CA PHE A 162 1.74 8.99 -4.77
C PHE A 162 2.50 9.77 -3.70
N GLY A 163 2.54 9.23 -2.49
CA GLY A 163 3.10 9.91 -1.32
C GLY A 163 4.62 10.10 -1.37
N VAL A 164 5.13 10.56 -2.52
CA VAL A 164 6.57 10.81 -2.80
C VAL A 164 7.21 11.83 -1.82
N ALA A 165 6.39 12.55 -1.05
CA ALA A 165 6.87 13.46 -0.02
C ALA A 165 6.94 12.81 1.39
N HIS A 166 6.55 11.54 1.54
CA HIS A 166 6.56 10.83 2.82
C HIS A 166 7.85 10.03 2.97
N VAL A 167 8.68 10.38 3.95
CA VAL A 167 9.89 9.63 4.29
C VAL A 167 9.49 8.29 4.92
N GLU A 168 10.11 7.20 4.47
CA GLU A 168 9.97 5.89 5.11
C GLU A 168 10.39 5.97 6.58
N GLY A 169 9.53 5.45 7.48
CA GLY A 169 9.79 5.47 8.93
C GLY A 169 9.42 6.76 9.65
N ALA A 170 9.01 7.83 8.94
CA ALA A 170 8.51 9.02 9.62
C ALA A 170 7.15 8.74 10.27
N SER A 171 7.02 9.16 11.54
CA SER A 171 5.75 9.13 12.26
C SER A 171 4.70 9.97 11.51
N THR A 172 3.47 9.46 11.44
CA THR A 172 2.32 10.21 10.89
C THR A 172 1.92 11.38 11.79
N LEU A 173 2.33 11.37 13.06
CA LEU A 173 2.22 12.46 14.00
C LEU A 173 3.59 13.14 14.12
N THR A 174 3.65 14.45 13.87
CA THR A 174 4.85 15.25 14.12
C THR A 174 5.01 15.52 15.61
N GLU A 175 6.23 15.83 16.06
CA GLU A 175 6.49 16.26 17.45
C GLU A 175 5.64 17.49 17.86
N ALA A 176 5.26 18.30 16.91
CA ALA A 176 4.35 19.45 17.13
C ALA A 176 2.86 19.04 17.20
N GLY A 177 2.52 17.75 17.19
CA GLY A 177 1.13 17.27 17.25
C GLY A 177 0.34 17.43 15.95
N SER A 178 0.99 17.82 14.85
CA SER A 178 0.36 17.90 13.53
C SER A 178 0.37 16.54 12.85
N PHE A 179 -0.72 16.20 12.14
CA PHE A 179 -0.84 14.95 11.39
C PHE A 179 -0.44 15.16 9.93
N VAL A 180 0.43 14.29 9.41
CA VAL A 180 0.85 14.31 8.01
C VAL A 180 0.00 13.34 7.20
N GLY A 181 -0.74 13.87 6.23
CA GLY A 181 -1.67 13.11 5.39
C GLY A 181 -3.13 13.34 5.76
N SER A 182 -3.98 12.40 5.35
CA SER A 182 -5.42 12.46 5.56
C SER A 182 -5.82 11.45 6.66
N PRO A 183 -6.02 11.88 7.92
CA PRO A 183 -6.14 10.97 9.06
C PRO A 183 -7.30 9.97 8.92
N GLU A 184 -8.43 10.38 8.32
CA GLU A 184 -9.60 9.53 8.10
C GLU A 184 -9.31 8.32 7.18
N TYR A 185 -8.33 8.45 6.27
CA TYR A 185 -7.96 7.41 5.30
C TYR A 185 -6.72 6.62 5.74
N THR A 186 -6.08 7.04 6.83
CA THR A 186 -4.85 6.43 7.30
C THR A 186 -5.13 5.14 8.05
N ALA A 187 -4.42 4.07 7.71
CA ALA A 187 -4.59 2.76 8.33
C ALA A 187 -4.13 2.75 9.81
N PRO A 188 -4.78 1.95 10.68
CA PRO A 188 -4.50 1.90 12.12
C PRO A 188 -3.04 1.54 12.42
N GLU A 189 -2.43 0.65 11.66
CA GLU A 189 -1.01 0.27 11.84
C GLU A 189 -0.05 1.43 11.55
N ARG A 190 -0.41 2.36 10.65
CA ARG A 190 0.38 3.57 10.38
C ARG A 190 0.23 4.60 11.50
N ILE A 191 -0.97 4.75 12.04
CA ILE A 191 -1.23 5.66 13.18
C ILE A 191 -0.47 5.19 14.42
N SER A 192 -0.47 3.89 14.70
CA SER A 192 0.24 3.28 15.83
C SER A 192 1.73 3.10 15.62
N GLY A 193 2.28 3.42 14.44
CA GLY A 193 3.70 3.22 14.14
C GLY A 193 4.13 1.76 14.03
N SER A 194 3.19 0.82 13.93
CA SER A 194 3.50 -0.62 13.86
C SER A 194 3.94 -1.09 12.48
N GLY A 195 3.94 -0.21 11.48
CA GLY A 195 4.45 -0.50 10.14
C GLY A 195 3.65 0.17 9.03
N THR A 196 4.23 0.14 7.83
CA THR A 196 3.59 0.62 6.61
C THR A 196 3.84 -0.40 5.50
N GLY A 197 2.81 -0.78 4.79
CA GLY A 197 2.92 -1.77 3.72
C GLY A 197 1.73 -1.73 2.76
N PRO A 198 1.70 -2.62 1.75
CA PRO A 198 0.60 -2.72 0.79
C PRO A 198 -0.79 -2.82 1.45
N ALA A 199 -0.90 -3.47 2.59
CA ALA A 199 -2.14 -3.61 3.33
C ALA A 199 -2.69 -2.25 3.81
N SER A 200 -1.82 -1.27 4.10
CA SER A 200 -2.25 0.07 4.52
C SER A 200 -2.99 0.83 3.41
N ASP A 201 -2.56 0.68 2.15
CA ASP A 201 -3.26 1.27 1.01
C ASP A 201 -4.63 0.59 0.77
N LEU A 202 -4.74 -0.71 1.09
CA LEU A 202 -6.01 -1.45 0.97
C LEU A 202 -7.03 -1.00 2.04
N TRP A 203 -6.58 -0.64 3.24
CA TRP A 203 -7.44 0.03 4.22
C TRP A 203 -7.98 1.35 3.66
N SER A 204 -7.09 2.20 3.15
CA SER A 204 -7.45 3.50 2.55
C SER A 204 -8.45 3.33 1.41
N LEU A 205 -8.33 2.27 0.60
CA LEU A 205 -9.30 1.91 -0.42
C LEU A 205 -10.66 1.56 0.18
N GLY A 206 -10.71 0.82 1.29
CA GLY A 206 -11.95 0.51 2.00
C GLY A 206 -12.69 1.76 2.46
N VAL A 207 -11.96 2.74 3.03
CA VAL A 207 -12.51 4.06 3.41
C VAL A 207 -12.99 4.83 2.19
N LEU A 208 -12.19 4.84 1.11
CA LEU A 208 -12.54 5.51 -0.15
C LEU A 208 -13.84 4.96 -0.75
N LEU A 209 -14.05 3.65 -0.74
CA LEU A 209 -15.29 3.02 -1.23
C LEU A 209 -16.50 3.42 -0.37
N CYS A 210 -16.35 3.49 0.96
CA CYS A 210 -17.39 4.04 1.83
C CYS A 210 -17.72 5.48 1.43
N THR A 211 -16.69 6.34 1.32
CA THR A 211 -16.87 7.75 0.94
C THR A 211 -17.52 7.90 -0.42
N ALA A 212 -17.13 7.06 -1.39
CA ALA A 212 -17.69 7.12 -2.73
C ALA A 212 -19.21 6.88 -2.76
N VAL A 213 -19.71 5.94 -1.96
CA VAL A 213 -21.14 5.58 -1.95
C VAL A 213 -21.98 6.37 -0.95
N SER A 214 -21.38 7.07 0.01
CA SER A 214 -22.12 7.81 1.04
C SER A 214 -21.88 9.32 1.05
N GLY A 215 -20.81 9.77 0.39
CA GLY A 215 -20.36 11.18 0.41
C GLY A 215 -19.47 11.54 1.60
N SER A 216 -19.29 10.66 2.59
CA SER A 216 -18.50 10.93 3.78
C SER A 216 -17.70 9.71 4.25
N SER A 217 -16.57 9.95 4.91
CA SER A 217 -15.77 8.90 5.54
C SER A 217 -16.51 8.30 6.76
N PRO A 218 -16.46 6.96 6.98
CA PRO A 218 -17.01 6.34 8.19
C PRO A 218 -16.27 6.78 9.46
N PHE A 219 -15.08 7.35 9.32
CA PHE A 219 -14.24 7.83 10.41
C PHE A 219 -14.27 9.36 10.58
N HIS A 220 -15.12 10.05 9.85
CA HIS A 220 -15.27 11.50 9.98
C HIS A 220 -15.68 11.91 11.40
N ARG A 221 -14.93 12.83 12.01
CA ARG A 221 -15.17 13.45 13.33
C ARG A 221 -14.70 14.88 13.30
N ASP A 222 -15.21 15.73 14.21
CA ASP A 222 -14.90 17.17 14.28
C ASP A 222 -13.49 17.48 14.82
N SER A 223 -12.76 16.48 15.30
CA SER A 223 -11.42 16.68 15.85
C SER A 223 -10.47 15.56 15.41
N LEU A 224 -9.18 15.91 15.31
CA LEU A 224 -8.13 14.94 15.00
C LEU A 224 -8.13 13.78 16.00
N GLY A 225 -8.20 14.07 17.31
CA GLY A 225 -8.25 13.04 18.34
C GLY A 225 -9.46 12.11 18.19
N GLY A 226 -10.63 12.66 17.82
CA GLY A 226 -11.83 11.88 17.53
C GLY A 226 -11.67 10.97 16.31
N ILE A 227 -11.04 11.48 15.22
CA ILE A 227 -10.74 10.67 14.03
C ILE A 227 -9.79 9.52 14.39
N LEU A 228 -8.67 9.83 15.07
CA LEU A 228 -7.69 8.82 15.47
C LEU A 228 -8.32 7.74 16.37
N HIS A 229 -9.15 8.15 17.33
CA HIS A 229 -9.89 7.20 18.19
C HIS A 229 -10.84 6.33 17.36
N ALA A 230 -11.57 6.92 16.42
CA ALA A 230 -12.49 6.18 15.55
C ALA A 230 -11.77 5.13 14.70
N VAL A 231 -10.63 5.47 14.10
CA VAL A 231 -9.83 4.52 13.31
C VAL A 231 -9.26 3.39 14.18
N LEU A 232 -8.73 3.72 15.37
CA LEU A 232 -8.04 2.76 16.21
C LEU A 232 -8.96 1.85 17.02
N SER A 233 -10.09 2.38 17.51
CA SER A 233 -10.85 1.75 18.63
C SER A 233 -12.33 1.61 18.41
N ASP A 234 -13.01 2.54 17.70
CA ASP A 234 -14.47 2.48 17.55
C ASP A 234 -14.90 1.26 16.73
N GLU A 235 -16.12 0.78 16.98
CA GLU A 235 -16.77 -0.20 16.10
C GLU A 235 -16.89 0.37 14.68
N ILE A 236 -16.36 -0.36 13.70
CA ILE A 236 -16.41 0.07 12.29
C ILE A 236 -17.83 -0.18 11.78
N ARG A 237 -18.54 0.91 11.47
CA ARG A 237 -19.90 0.88 10.93
C ARG A 237 -19.89 1.46 9.52
N PRO A 238 -19.69 0.62 8.49
CA PRO A 238 -19.80 1.09 7.12
C PRO A 238 -21.21 1.69 6.88
N PRO A 239 -21.29 2.74 6.07
CA PRO A 239 -22.57 3.36 5.73
C PRO A 239 -23.53 2.36 5.12
N ALA A 240 -24.85 2.51 5.39
CA ALA A 240 -25.89 1.63 4.83
C ALA A 240 -25.86 1.60 3.29
N GLN A 241 -25.42 2.68 2.65
CA GLN A 241 -25.23 2.82 1.21
C GLN A 241 -24.19 1.86 0.63
N THR A 242 -23.30 1.29 1.44
CA THR A 242 -22.39 0.22 0.98
C THR A 242 -23.14 -0.98 0.46
N GLY A 243 -24.33 -1.27 1.00
CA GLY A 243 -25.25 -2.28 0.47
C GLY A 243 -24.56 -3.60 0.13
N SER A 244 -24.64 -3.99 -1.13
CA SER A 244 -24.00 -5.22 -1.62
C SER A 244 -22.47 -5.20 -1.61
N LEU A 245 -21.80 -4.04 -1.45
CA LEU A 245 -20.34 -3.95 -1.30
C LEU A 245 -19.87 -4.20 0.13
N LEU A 246 -20.77 -4.30 1.09
CA LEU A 246 -20.46 -4.44 2.51
C LEU A 246 -19.41 -5.53 2.81
N PRO A 247 -19.47 -6.76 2.24
CA PRO A 247 -18.45 -7.78 2.52
C PRO A 247 -17.03 -7.38 2.10
N VAL A 248 -16.87 -6.67 0.96
CA VAL A 248 -15.56 -6.18 0.51
C VAL A 248 -15.07 -5.09 1.44
N VAL A 249 -15.93 -4.11 1.73
CA VAL A 249 -15.61 -2.99 2.61
C VAL A 249 -15.19 -3.48 4.00
N GLN A 250 -15.95 -4.38 4.61
CA GLN A 250 -15.60 -4.97 5.91
C GLN A 250 -14.25 -5.70 5.86
N GLY A 251 -14.01 -6.46 4.80
CA GLY A 251 -12.75 -7.16 4.64
C GLY A 251 -11.53 -6.25 4.42
N LEU A 252 -11.72 -5.09 3.76
CA LEU A 252 -10.68 -4.08 3.59
C LEU A 252 -10.47 -3.25 4.87
N LEU A 253 -11.52 -3.02 5.67
CA LEU A 253 -11.47 -2.31 6.94
C LEU A 253 -11.16 -3.24 8.14
N GLU A 254 -10.57 -4.40 7.92
CA GLU A 254 -10.02 -5.23 9.00
C GLU A 254 -8.78 -4.55 9.59
N ARG A 255 -8.76 -4.32 10.92
CA ARG A 255 -7.66 -3.61 11.59
C ARG A 255 -6.36 -4.38 11.59
N ASP A 256 -6.44 -5.70 11.76
CA ASP A 256 -5.27 -6.57 11.64
C ASP A 256 -4.85 -6.68 10.16
N PRO A 257 -3.70 -6.10 9.73
CA PRO A 257 -3.28 -6.13 8.33
C PRO A 257 -3.05 -7.55 7.80
N GLN A 258 -2.78 -8.54 8.68
CA GLN A 258 -2.62 -9.94 8.31
C GLN A 258 -3.97 -10.64 8.03
N ARG A 259 -5.07 -10.10 8.53
CA ARG A 259 -6.43 -10.60 8.34
C ARG A 259 -7.17 -9.84 7.25
N ARG A 260 -6.69 -8.64 6.91
CA ARG A 260 -7.27 -7.77 5.88
C ARG A 260 -7.28 -8.47 4.53
N LEU A 261 -8.33 -8.23 3.73
CA LEU A 261 -8.40 -8.73 2.36
C LEU A 261 -7.18 -8.28 1.55
N ASP A 262 -6.57 -9.19 0.81
CA ASP A 262 -5.57 -8.82 -0.19
C ASP A 262 -6.21 -8.24 -1.47
N ALA A 263 -5.41 -7.55 -2.27
CA ALA A 263 -5.88 -6.86 -3.46
C ALA A 263 -6.54 -7.81 -4.48
N ALA A 264 -6.03 -9.03 -4.65
CA ALA A 264 -6.58 -10.00 -5.60
C ALA A 264 -7.93 -10.55 -5.12
N GLN A 265 -8.10 -10.74 -3.81
CA GLN A 265 -9.36 -11.17 -3.22
C GLN A 265 -10.43 -10.09 -3.36
N ALA A 266 -10.10 -8.85 -2.97
CA ALA A 266 -11.00 -7.70 -3.11
C ALA A 266 -11.43 -7.50 -4.57
N GLU A 267 -10.50 -7.58 -5.51
CA GLU A 267 -10.79 -7.45 -6.95
C GLU A 267 -11.76 -8.54 -7.43
N ARG A 268 -11.52 -9.81 -7.08
CA ARG A 268 -12.44 -10.91 -7.44
C ARG A 268 -13.84 -10.69 -6.90
N MET A 269 -13.97 -10.23 -5.64
CA MET A 269 -15.26 -9.97 -5.03
C MET A 269 -16.00 -8.82 -5.71
N LEU A 270 -15.31 -7.72 -6.06
CA LEU A 270 -15.91 -6.61 -6.81
C LEU A 270 -16.31 -7.00 -8.24
N ARG A 271 -15.53 -7.82 -8.92
CA ARG A 271 -15.87 -8.36 -10.25
C ARG A 271 -17.13 -9.23 -10.17
N ALA A 272 -17.18 -10.16 -9.22
CA ALA A 272 -18.35 -11.00 -9.01
C ALA A 272 -19.61 -10.17 -8.71
N PHE A 273 -19.48 -9.09 -7.91
CA PHE A 273 -20.58 -8.16 -7.70
C PHE A 273 -21.04 -7.51 -9.00
N ARG A 274 -20.13 -7.02 -9.84
CA ARG A 274 -20.50 -6.39 -11.12
C ARG A 274 -21.17 -7.36 -12.10
N GLU A 275 -20.83 -8.63 -12.02
CA GLU A 275 -21.41 -9.68 -12.89
C GLU A 275 -22.77 -10.17 -12.38
N THR A 276 -22.94 -10.28 -11.05
CA THR A 276 -24.09 -10.97 -10.45
C THR A 276 -25.00 -10.08 -9.61
N GLY A 277 -24.61 -8.84 -9.33
CA GLY A 277 -25.26 -7.95 -8.37
C GLY A 277 -25.08 -8.36 -6.90
N ARG A 278 -24.27 -9.39 -6.63
CA ARG A 278 -24.02 -9.90 -5.27
C ARG A 278 -22.53 -10.06 -5.01
N THR A 279 -22.08 -9.59 -3.86
CA THR A 279 -20.71 -9.80 -3.41
C THR A 279 -20.62 -11.14 -2.66
N PRO A 280 -19.69 -12.03 -3.02
CA PRO A 280 -19.43 -13.24 -2.25
C PRO A 280 -19.04 -12.90 -0.80
N SER A 281 -19.46 -13.72 0.15
CA SER A 281 -19.02 -13.57 1.54
C SER A 281 -17.52 -13.84 1.66
N VAL A 282 -16.84 -13.09 2.54
CA VAL A 282 -15.42 -13.34 2.85
C VAL A 282 -15.32 -14.74 3.47
N PRO A 283 -14.55 -15.68 2.89
CA PRO A 283 -14.38 -17.00 3.48
C PRO A 283 -13.74 -16.88 4.85
N SER A 284 -14.40 -17.37 5.89
CA SER A 284 -13.86 -17.31 7.25
C SER A 284 -12.55 -18.10 7.32
N ARG A 285 -11.59 -17.61 8.12
CA ARG A 285 -10.27 -18.25 8.32
C ARG A 285 -10.38 -19.70 8.78
N ALA A 286 -11.47 -20.08 9.44
CA ALA A 286 -11.78 -21.45 9.83
C ALA A 286 -11.87 -22.40 8.61
N GLN A 287 -12.43 -21.93 7.50
CA GLN A 287 -12.51 -22.73 6.26
C GLN A 287 -11.16 -22.83 5.51
N ARG A 288 -10.29 -21.82 5.59
CA ARG A 288 -8.94 -21.88 5.02
C ARG A 288 -8.06 -22.88 5.78
N SER A 289 -8.05 -22.79 7.11
CA SER A 289 -7.30 -23.71 7.99
C SER A 289 -7.73 -25.18 7.80
N SER A 290 -9.01 -25.43 7.53
CA SER A 290 -9.50 -26.79 7.28
C SER A 290 -9.05 -27.36 5.92
N ARG A 291 -9.03 -26.52 4.87
CA ARG A 291 -8.53 -26.92 3.54
C ARG A 291 -7.02 -27.15 3.54
N ASP A 292 -6.26 -26.25 4.16
CA ASP A 292 -4.79 -26.42 4.25
C ASP A 292 -4.43 -27.64 5.12
N ARG A 293 -5.16 -27.88 6.19
CA ARG A 293 -4.99 -29.09 7.02
C ARG A 293 -5.36 -30.37 6.28
N LEU A 294 -6.42 -30.36 5.46
CA LEU A 294 -6.79 -31.49 4.61
C LEU A 294 -5.76 -31.78 3.51
N VAL A 295 -5.24 -30.76 2.86
CA VAL A 295 -4.17 -30.90 1.85
C VAL A 295 -2.89 -31.40 2.49
N THR A 296 -2.50 -30.86 3.65
CA THR A 296 -1.34 -31.32 4.40
C THR A 296 -1.52 -32.76 4.90
N ALA A 297 -2.69 -33.12 5.42
CA ALA A 297 -3.00 -34.47 5.84
C ALA A 297 -2.97 -35.47 4.69
N LEU A 298 -3.49 -35.10 3.51
CA LEU A 298 -3.42 -35.91 2.30
C LEU A 298 -1.99 -36.12 1.80
N LEU A 299 -1.15 -35.08 1.84
CA LEU A 299 0.26 -35.17 1.48
C LEU A 299 1.05 -36.07 2.46
N VAL A 300 0.81 -35.94 3.76
CA VAL A 300 1.44 -36.79 4.78
C VAL A 300 0.97 -38.25 4.62
N ALA A 301 -0.31 -38.50 4.36
CA ALA A 301 -0.84 -39.83 4.11
C ALA A 301 -0.26 -40.45 2.84
N ALA A 302 -0.08 -39.67 1.77
CA ALA A 302 0.55 -40.14 0.53
C ALA A 302 2.03 -40.50 0.73
N MET A 303 2.77 -39.69 1.51
CA MET A 303 4.17 -40.01 1.84
C MET A 303 4.30 -41.23 2.75
N ALA A 304 3.40 -41.44 3.70
CA ALA A 304 3.39 -42.62 4.55
C ALA A 304 3.07 -43.91 3.74
N ALA A 305 2.13 -43.81 2.80
CA ALA A 305 1.83 -44.93 1.89
C ALA A 305 3.00 -45.29 0.98
N ALA A 306 3.74 -44.31 0.46
CA ALA A 306 4.94 -44.50 -0.33
C ALA A 306 6.08 -45.12 0.50
N GLY A 307 6.25 -44.70 1.76
CA GLY A 307 7.23 -45.31 2.69
C GLY A 307 6.95 -46.74 3.04
N LEU A 308 5.68 -47.12 3.27
CA LEU A 308 5.28 -48.52 3.52
C LEU A 308 5.48 -49.42 2.31
N SER A 309 5.27 -48.91 1.09
CA SER A 309 5.53 -49.67 -0.15
C SER A 309 7.01 -49.93 -0.37
N ALA A 310 7.90 -49.00 -0.05
CA ALA A 310 9.34 -49.17 -0.12
C ALA A 310 9.87 -50.19 0.92
N ALA A 311 9.34 -50.16 2.15
CA ALA A 311 9.68 -51.11 3.21
C ALA A 311 9.24 -52.57 2.85
N ALA A 312 8.06 -52.72 2.24
CA ALA A 312 7.56 -54.03 1.79
C ALA A 312 8.44 -54.63 0.66
N LEU A 313 8.93 -53.79 -0.26
CA LEU A 313 9.86 -54.20 -1.33
C LEU A 313 11.24 -54.60 -0.79
N LEU A 314 11.73 -53.97 0.28
CA LEU A 314 12.99 -54.32 0.92
C LEU A 314 12.92 -55.61 1.76
N LEU A 315 11.74 -55.91 2.33
CA LEU A 315 11.51 -57.13 3.10
C LEU A 315 11.23 -58.39 2.21
N SER A 316 10.82 -58.22 0.97
CA SER A 316 10.56 -59.29 0.03
C SER A 316 11.79 -59.73 -0.79
N GLY A 317 12.92 -59.02 -0.67
CA GLY A 317 14.16 -59.31 -1.43
C GLY A 317 15.26 -60.05 -0.69
N GLY A 318 15.04 -60.54 0.55
CA GLY A 318 16.07 -61.17 1.37
C GLY A 318 15.81 -62.65 1.64
N GLY A 319 16.12 -63.49 0.68
CA GLY A 319 16.25 -64.93 0.87
C GLY A 319 17.61 -65.42 0.39
N ASP A 320 18.35 -65.92 1.32
CA ASP A 320 19.39 -66.96 1.24
C ASP A 320 20.85 -66.54 1.54
N GLY A 321 21.43 -67.25 2.55
CA GLY A 321 22.85 -67.64 2.57
C GLY A 321 23.76 -67.05 3.65
N GLY A 322 24.02 -67.85 4.73
CA GLY A 322 25.38 -68.03 5.26
C GLY A 322 25.76 -67.31 6.57
N GLY A 323 25.98 -68.15 7.57
CA GLY A 323 26.33 -67.92 8.98
C GLY A 323 27.63 -67.15 9.26
N GLY A 324 27.69 -66.64 10.48
CA GLY A 324 28.89 -66.05 11.11
C GLY A 324 28.53 -65.35 12.43
N THR A 325 28.99 -65.96 13.52
CA THR A 325 28.78 -65.63 14.93
C THR A 325 29.26 -64.22 15.35
N PRO A 326 28.78 -63.71 16.51
CA PRO A 326 28.89 -62.32 16.90
C PRO A 326 30.12 -61.97 17.70
N VAL A 327 30.60 -60.77 17.57
CA VAL A 327 31.55 -60.13 18.50
C VAL A 327 31.04 -58.77 18.89
N SER A 328 30.73 -58.64 20.17
CA SER A 328 30.52 -57.34 20.84
C SER A 328 31.85 -56.59 21.03
N PRO A 329 31.83 -55.30 21.06
CA PRO A 329 32.61 -54.58 22.10
C PRO A 329 31.79 -53.55 22.87
N THR A 330 32.13 -53.54 24.14
CA THR A 330 31.68 -52.73 25.27
C THR A 330 32.11 -51.25 25.15
N PRO A 331 31.45 -50.34 25.87
CA PRO A 331 31.67 -48.91 25.73
C PRO A 331 32.80 -48.41 26.61
N SER A 332 33.47 -47.36 26.17
CA SER A 332 34.42 -46.59 27.01
C SER A 332 33.95 -45.18 27.23
N THR A 333 33.68 -44.91 28.48
CA THR A 333 33.50 -43.62 29.16
C THR A 333 34.80 -42.85 29.19
N SER A 334 34.76 -41.51 28.94
CA SER A 334 35.71 -40.60 29.57
C SER A 334 35.08 -39.24 29.82
N VAL A 335 34.97 -38.96 31.11
CA VAL A 335 34.67 -37.71 31.79
C VAL A 335 35.87 -36.78 31.69
N SER A 336 35.64 -35.48 31.49
CA SER A 336 36.46 -34.42 32.09
C SER A 336 35.77 -33.05 31.99
N THR A 337 35.43 -32.54 33.14
CA THR A 337 35.20 -31.14 33.54
C THR A 337 36.46 -30.66 34.30
N PRO A 338 36.60 -29.41 34.80
CA PRO A 338 36.28 -28.05 34.33
C PRO A 338 37.49 -27.09 34.44
N GLY A 339 37.34 -25.84 34.07
CA GLY A 339 38.34 -24.81 34.31
C GLY A 339 37.80 -23.42 34.08
N THR A 340 37.31 -22.81 35.12
CA THR A 340 37.69 -21.56 35.87
C THR A 340 37.87 -20.26 35.04
N THR A 341 37.03 -19.30 35.43
CA THR A 341 37.13 -17.82 35.34
C THR A 341 38.51 -17.27 35.84
N PRO A 342 38.96 -16.04 35.42
CA PRO A 342 38.47 -14.85 36.15
C PRO A 342 38.38 -13.55 35.32
N SER A 343 37.51 -12.66 35.80
CA SER A 343 37.61 -11.21 35.62
C SER A 343 38.82 -10.63 36.40
N PRO A 344 39.32 -9.43 35.98
CA PRO A 344 39.05 -8.29 36.86
C PRO A 344 38.82 -6.93 36.17
N SER A 345 37.93 -6.17 36.79
CA SER A 345 37.83 -4.74 37.02
C SER A 345 39.08 -3.87 36.79
N LEU A 346 38.84 -2.62 36.35
CA LEU A 346 39.11 -1.35 37.04
C LEU A 346 38.95 -0.14 36.08
N SER A 347 38.07 0.78 36.44
CA SER A 347 38.14 2.23 36.15
C SER A 347 39.26 2.83 37.03
N PRO A 348 39.65 4.16 36.94
CA PRO A 348 38.97 5.34 36.41
C PRO A 348 39.90 6.44 35.80
N SER A 349 39.25 7.57 35.42
CA SER A 349 39.75 8.97 35.44
C SER A 349 40.68 9.47 34.31
N ALA A 350 40.23 10.38 33.54
CA ALA A 350 40.37 11.84 33.57
C ALA A 350 39.45 12.47 32.48
#